data_088a18fe19e57e2813f0135066f7e04b
#
_entry.id   088a18fe19e57e2813f0135066f7e04b
#
_cell.length_a   1.000
_cell.length_b   1.000
_cell.length_c   1.000
_cell.angle_alpha   90.00
_cell.angle_beta   90.00
_cell.angle_gamma   90.00
#
_symmetry.space_group_name_H-M   'P 1'
#
loop_
_entity.id
_entity.type
_entity.pdbx_description
1 polymer ?
#
loop_
_entity_poly.entity_id
_entity_poly.type
_entity_poly.pdbx_seq_one_letter_code
_entity_poly.pdbx_strand_id
1 'polypeptide(L)'
;MAGELAVEVLHLGASDDLSLVSEPPLAVVIDLELTDALVRATECKARWPRTLVTGYVNVPDPGLWKAAIAAGCDVVTSRGALARQLLTKIREWAVDPGGPRIRLFSMDDVAGRIGVVARLPDTPVGPLAAYHLGGEILVTADVCPHAGARLSEGELLPETRVITCPWHGSRFNLTDGTRVRGPADDPIRTFRVVVEASEVYVRLDLPGTQGPLSGTS
;
A
#
# COMPACT_ATOMS: atom_id res chain seq x y z
N MET A 1 -24.49 -11.32 -13.66
CA MET A 1 -24.37 -12.58 -12.88
C MET A 1 -23.18 -12.39 -11.95
N ALA A 2 -23.43 -12.28 -10.63
CA ALA A 2 -22.37 -12.22 -9.66
C ALA A 2 -21.77 -13.63 -9.56
N GLY A 3 -20.53 -13.79 -10.02
CA GLY A 3 -19.82 -15.05 -9.90
C GLY A 3 -19.66 -15.40 -8.41
N GLU A 4 -20.03 -16.62 -8.06
CA GLU A 4 -19.77 -17.18 -6.75
C GLU A 4 -18.25 -17.25 -6.54
N LEU A 5 -17.73 -16.54 -5.54
CA LEU A 5 -16.32 -16.59 -5.18
C LEU A 5 -16.12 -17.89 -4.37
N ALA A 6 -15.58 -18.91 -4.99
CA ALA A 6 -15.12 -20.08 -4.27
C ALA A 6 -13.82 -19.73 -3.52
N VAL A 7 -13.89 -19.69 -2.19
CA VAL A 7 -12.72 -19.42 -1.34
C VAL A 7 -12.33 -20.72 -0.68
N GLU A 8 -11.14 -21.22 -0.99
CA GLU A 8 -10.53 -22.33 -0.25
C GLU A 8 -9.92 -21.78 1.04
N VAL A 9 -10.33 -22.33 2.18
CA VAL A 9 -9.81 -21.95 3.49
C VAL A 9 -8.82 -23.00 3.96
N LEU A 10 -7.55 -22.62 4.02
CA LEU A 10 -6.51 -23.48 4.59
C LEU A 10 -6.45 -23.23 6.11
N HIS A 11 -6.71 -24.29 6.88
CA HIS A 11 -6.56 -24.27 8.33
C HIS A 11 -5.12 -24.65 8.69
N LEU A 12 -4.38 -23.71 9.27
CA LEU A 12 -3.05 -23.95 9.82
C LEU A 12 -3.14 -24.01 11.34
N GLY A 13 -2.72 -25.13 11.93
CA GLY A 13 -2.59 -25.29 13.37
C GLY A 13 -1.35 -24.54 13.91
N ALA A 14 -1.23 -24.50 15.24
CA ALA A 14 -0.15 -23.78 15.93
C ALA A 14 1.28 -24.26 15.55
N SER A 15 1.42 -25.51 15.07
CA SER A 15 2.71 -26.13 14.74
C SER A 15 2.98 -26.23 13.24
N ASP A 16 2.05 -25.75 12.40
CA ASP A 16 2.20 -25.94 10.96
C ASP A 16 3.29 -25.02 10.37
N ASP A 17 4.11 -25.61 9.56
CA ASP A 17 5.20 -24.89 8.88
C ASP A 17 4.65 -24.15 7.68
N LEU A 18 4.72 -22.81 7.72
CA LEU A 18 4.33 -21.95 6.61
C LEU A 18 5.12 -22.24 5.32
N SER A 19 6.28 -22.89 5.42
CA SER A 19 7.07 -23.27 4.24
C SER A 19 6.38 -24.31 3.35
N LEU A 20 5.44 -25.07 3.89
CA LEU A 20 4.66 -26.06 3.14
C LEU A 20 3.59 -25.43 2.24
N VAL A 21 3.28 -24.17 2.43
CA VAL A 21 2.35 -23.44 1.56
C VAL A 21 3.13 -22.91 0.36
N SER A 22 2.95 -23.54 -0.79
CA SER A 22 3.71 -23.24 -2.02
C SER A 22 3.30 -21.94 -2.68
N GLU A 23 2.02 -21.59 -2.64
CA GLU A 23 1.48 -20.37 -3.24
C GLU A 23 0.98 -19.41 -2.17
N PRO A 24 1.12 -18.07 -2.40
CA PRO A 24 0.60 -17.08 -1.45
C PRO A 24 -0.91 -17.20 -1.31
N PRO A 25 -1.45 -17.45 -0.10
CA PRO A 25 -2.88 -17.49 0.10
C PRO A 25 -3.47 -16.08 -0.05
N LEU A 26 -4.75 -15.99 -0.45
CA LEU A 26 -5.47 -14.73 -0.54
C LEU A 26 -5.61 -14.08 0.84
N ALA A 27 -5.91 -14.87 1.85
CA ALA A 27 -6.02 -14.43 3.23
C ALA A 27 -5.51 -15.50 4.21
N VAL A 28 -4.98 -15.04 5.34
CA VAL A 28 -4.63 -15.87 6.50
C VAL A 28 -5.43 -15.39 7.71
N VAL A 29 -5.98 -16.31 8.46
CA VAL A 29 -6.71 -16.04 9.69
C VAL A 29 -5.92 -16.60 10.87
N ILE A 30 -5.66 -15.77 11.88
CA ILE A 30 -4.85 -16.10 13.05
C ILE A 30 -5.69 -15.93 14.31
N ASP A 31 -5.73 -16.98 15.13
CA ASP A 31 -6.23 -16.89 16.50
C ASP A 31 -5.18 -16.17 17.35
N LEU A 32 -5.48 -14.95 17.78
CA LEU A 32 -4.54 -14.12 18.53
C LEU A 32 -4.35 -14.57 19.99
N GLU A 33 -5.12 -15.53 20.47
CA GLU A 33 -4.95 -16.11 21.80
C GLU A 33 -3.87 -17.19 21.84
N LEU A 34 -3.35 -17.61 20.69
CA LEU A 34 -2.21 -18.52 20.60
C LEU A 34 -0.92 -17.77 20.97
N THR A 35 -0.02 -18.46 21.66
CA THR A 35 1.24 -17.90 22.19
C THR A 35 2.18 -17.35 21.12
N ASP A 36 2.15 -17.89 19.91
CA ASP A 36 2.99 -17.53 18.77
C ASP A 36 2.27 -16.67 17.73
N ALA A 37 1.02 -16.26 17.99
CA ALA A 37 0.16 -15.57 17.02
C ALA A 37 0.79 -14.31 16.39
N LEU A 38 1.43 -13.47 17.19
CA LEU A 38 2.08 -12.23 16.71
C LEU A 38 3.33 -12.53 15.87
N VAL A 39 4.09 -13.55 16.23
CA VAL A 39 5.24 -14.01 15.43
C VAL A 39 4.75 -14.50 14.08
N ARG A 40 3.70 -15.33 14.05
CA ARG A 40 3.09 -15.82 12.82
C ARG A 40 2.55 -14.71 11.93
N ALA A 41 1.92 -13.69 12.52
CA ALA A 41 1.46 -12.53 11.74
C ALA A 41 2.63 -11.85 11.02
N THR A 42 3.73 -11.65 11.73
CA THR A 42 4.96 -11.06 11.18
C THR A 42 5.56 -11.94 10.08
N GLU A 43 5.65 -13.26 10.30
CA GLU A 43 6.16 -14.22 9.32
C GLU A 43 5.30 -14.28 8.07
N CYS A 44 3.96 -14.31 8.22
CA CYS A 44 3.03 -14.26 7.10
C CYS A 44 3.23 -13.00 6.25
N LYS A 45 3.35 -11.84 6.88
CA LYS A 45 3.59 -10.59 6.16
C LYS A 45 4.96 -10.53 5.49
N ALA A 46 5.99 -11.03 6.14
CA ALA A 46 7.34 -11.10 5.55
C ALA A 46 7.38 -12.03 4.33
N ARG A 47 6.71 -13.19 4.41
CA ARG A 47 6.68 -14.18 3.35
C ARG A 47 5.72 -13.81 2.21
N TRP A 48 4.54 -13.32 2.56
CA TRP A 48 3.47 -12.95 1.62
C TRP A 48 2.96 -11.54 1.88
N PRO A 49 3.69 -10.50 1.46
CA PRO A 49 3.33 -9.10 1.74
C PRO A 49 1.92 -8.70 1.28
N ARG A 50 1.41 -9.38 0.24
CA ARG A 50 0.09 -9.10 -0.37
C ARG A 50 -1.05 -9.95 0.18
N THR A 51 -0.77 -10.90 1.07
CA THR A 51 -1.80 -11.71 1.73
C THR A 51 -2.52 -10.90 2.80
N LEU A 52 -3.84 -10.97 2.82
CA LEU A 52 -4.67 -10.36 3.86
C LEU A 52 -4.48 -11.13 5.18
N VAL A 53 -3.81 -10.54 6.16
CA VAL A 53 -3.63 -11.16 7.49
C VAL A 53 -4.71 -10.64 8.43
N THR A 54 -5.57 -11.54 8.91
CA THR A 54 -6.67 -11.22 9.81
C THR A 54 -6.48 -11.92 11.15
N GLY A 55 -6.35 -11.13 12.21
CA GLY A 55 -6.35 -11.65 13.58
C GLY A 55 -7.73 -11.63 14.20
N TYR A 56 -8.07 -12.63 15.03
CA TYR A 56 -9.29 -12.57 15.83
C TYR A 56 -9.03 -12.91 17.30
N VAL A 57 -9.90 -12.37 18.16
CA VAL A 57 -9.92 -12.61 19.60
C VAL A 57 -11.31 -13.08 20.02
N ASN A 58 -11.40 -13.89 21.08
CA ASN A 58 -12.69 -14.26 21.66
C ASN A 58 -13.23 -13.13 22.55
N VAL A 59 -12.33 -12.49 23.31
CA VAL A 59 -12.65 -11.35 24.18
C VAL A 59 -11.87 -10.13 23.70
N PRO A 60 -12.50 -8.98 23.50
CA PRO A 60 -11.82 -7.77 23.10
C PRO A 60 -10.72 -7.35 24.07
N ASP A 61 -9.48 -7.30 23.62
CA ASP A 61 -8.29 -6.83 24.34
C ASP A 61 -7.61 -5.73 23.53
N PRO A 62 -7.71 -4.45 23.94
CA PRO A 62 -7.11 -3.33 23.22
C PRO A 62 -5.59 -3.42 23.09
N GLY A 63 -4.90 -4.03 24.09
CA GLY A 63 -3.45 -4.22 24.07
C GLY A 63 -3.03 -5.23 23.02
N LEU A 64 -3.69 -6.39 22.99
CA LEU A 64 -3.46 -7.43 22.01
C LEU A 64 -3.85 -6.96 20.60
N TRP A 65 -4.92 -6.19 20.48
CA TRP A 65 -5.34 -5.59 19.22
C TRP A 65 -4.27 -4.70 18.60
N LYS A 66 -3.74 -3.77 19.41
CA LYS A 66 -2.65 -2.88 18.98
C LYS A 66 -1.38 -3.65 18.61
N ALA A 67 -1.03 -4.67 19.40
CA ALA A 67 0.13 -5.52 19.14
C ALA A 67 -0.02 -6.31 17.83
N ALA A 68 -1.23 -6.83 17.53
CA ALA A 68 -1.50 -7.57 16.31
C ALA A 68 -1.41 -6.70 15.06
N ILE A 69 -1.92 -5.46 15.11
CA ILE A 69 -1.74 -4.49 14.00
C ILE A 69 -0.26 -4.19 13.80
N ALA A 70 0.49 -3.95 14.87
CA ALA A 70 1.93 -3.71 14.79
C ALA A 70 2.72 -4.92 14.24
N ALA A 71 2.24 -6.15 14.49
CA ALA A 71 2.80 -7.38 13.95
C ALA A 71 2.44 -7.66 12.48
N GLY A 72 1.58 -6.81 11.87
CA GLY A 72 1.25 -6.90 10.46
C GLY A 72 -0.14 -7.44 10.15
N CYS A 73 -1.04 -7.58 11.13
CA CYS A 73 -2.44 -7.86 10.83
C CYS A 73 -3.09 -6.66 10.14
N ASP A 74 -3.72 -6.90 8.99
CA ASP A 74 -4.50 -5.88 8.24
C ASP A 74 -5.87 -5.64 8.89
N VAL A 75 -6.39 -6.66 9.56
CA VAL A 75 -7.67 -6.63 10.26
C VAL A 75 -7.51 -7.35 11.60
N VAL A 76 -8.05 -6.75 12.66
CA VAL A 76 -8.25 -7.44 13.94
C VAL A 76 -9.72 -7.34 14.31
N THR A 77 -10.33 -8.46 14.74
CA THR A 77 -11.77 -8.52 14.97
C THR A 77 -12.12 -9.50 16.10
N SER A 78 -13.35 -9.47 16.56
CA SER A 78 -13.86 -10.53 17.43
C SER A 78 -14.25 -11.75 16.60
N ARG A 79 -14.18 -12.93 17.23
CA ARG A 79 -14.60 -14.19 16.60
C ARG A 79 -16.00 -14.14 15.99
N GLY A 80 -16.95 -13.49 16.67
CA GLY A 80 -18.32 -13.35 16.16
C GLY A 80 -18.47 -12.45 14.93
N ALA A 81 -17.54 -11.52 14.70
CA ALA A 81 -17.56 -10.63 13.55
C ALA A 81 -16.62 -11.09 12.42
N LEU A 82 -15.78 -12.11 12.68
CA LEU A 82 -14.71 -12.56 11.79
C LEU A 82 -15.20 -12.83 10.36
N ALA A 83 -16.18 -13.71 10.20
CA ALA A 83 -16.64 -14.10 8.86
C ALA A 83 -17.15 -12.91 8.04
N ARG A 84 -17.92 -12.00 8.66
CA ARG A 84 -18.46 -10.82 7.98
C ARG A 84 -17.34 -9.85 7.57
N GLN A 85 -16.42 -9.54 8.50
CA GLN A 85 -15.35 -8.60 8.23
C GLN A 85 -14.33 -9.17 7.24
N LEU A 86 -13.99 -10.46 7.37
CA LEU A 86 -13.11 -11.15 6.44
C LEU A 86 -13.69 -11.15 5.02
N LEU A 87 -14.97 -11.54 4.84
CA LEU A 87 -15.61 -11.55 3.52
C LEU A 87 -15.70 -10.15 2.92
N THR A 88 -15.95 -9.11 3.72
CA THR A 88 -15.94 -7.73 3.26
C THR A 88 -14.55 -7.36 2.75
N LYS A 89 -13.52 -7.67 3.53
CA LYS A 89 -12.12 -7.39 3.15
C LYS A 89 -11.66 -8.22 1.95
N ILE A 90 -12.01 -9.49 1.87
CA ILE A 90 -11.72 -10.33 0.70
C ILE A 90 -12.38 -9.75 -0.55
N ARG A 91 -13.63 -9.28 -0.47
CA ARG A 91 -14.30 -8.65 -1.62
C ARG A 91 -13.58 -7.37 -2.03
N GLU A 92 -13.25 -6.49 -1.09
CA GLU A 92 -12.46 -5.28 -1.37
C GLU A 92 -11.11 -5.65 -2.01
N TRP A 93 -10.44 -6.68 -1.48
CA TRP A 93 -9.16 -7.18 -1.96
C TRP A 93 -9.23 -7.88 -3.32
N ALA A 94 -10.31 -8.63 -3.60
CA ALA A 94 -10.52 -9.34 -4.86
C ALA A 94 -10.93 -8.40 -6.00
N VAL A 95 -11.68 -7.35 -5.68
CA VAL A 95 -12.00 -6.28 -6.64
C VAL A 95 -10.75 -5.43 -6.95
N ASP A 96 -9.84 -5.34 -5.99
CA ASP A 96 -8.58 -4.62 -6.13
C ASP A 96 -7.36 -5.49 -5.70
N PRO A 97 -6.91 -6.42 -6.54
CA PRO A 97 -5.80 -7.33 -6.21
C PRO A 97 -4.46 -6.62 -5.98
N GLY A 98 -4.44 -5.29 -5.97
CA GLY A 98 -3.26 -4.45 -5.74
C GLY A 98 -2.98 -4.08 -4.28
N GLY A 99 -3.82 -4.50 -3.30
CA GLY A 99 -3.65 -4.13 -1.89
C GLY A 99 -4.39 -2.86 -1.45
N PRO A 100 -4.14 -2.36 -0.23
CA PRO A 100 -4.85 -1.21 0.31
C PRO A 100 -4.64 0.03 -0.55
N ARG A 101 -5.72 0.78 -0.74
CA ARG A 101 -5.72 2.02 -1.49
C ARG A 101 -6.27 3.18 -0.66
N ILE A 102 -5.78 4.37 -0.93
CA ILE A 102 -6.31 5.62 -0.35
C ILE A 102 -6.98 6.40 -1.47
N ARG A 103 -8.22 6.87 -1.23
CA ARG A 103 -8.86 7.85 -2.10
C ARG A 103 -8.13 9.19 -1.96
N LEU A 104 -7.79 9.80 -3.09
CA LEU A 104 -7.12 11.10 -3.14
C LEU A 104 -8.13 12.23 -3.35
N PHE A 105 -8.79 12.24 -4.49
CA PHE A 105 -9.71 13.29 -4.96
C PHE A 105 -10.52 12.78 -6.15
N SER A 106 -11.49 13.57 -6.61
CA SER A 106 -12.12 13.35 -7.92
C SER A 106 -11.31 14.04 -9.02
N MET A 107 -11.30 13.46 -10.22
CA MET A 107 -10.71 14.09 -11.41
C MET A 107 -11.33 15.46 -11.69
N ASP A 108 -12.61 15.65 -11.34
CA ASP A 108 -13.31 16.92 -11.49
C ASP A 108 -12.74 18.02 -10.60
N ASP A 109 -12.23 17.66 -9.41
CA ASP A 109 -11.61 18.59 -8.46
C ASP A 109 -10.29 19.17 -8.99
N VAL A 110 -9.66 18.47 -9.93
CA VAL A 110 -8.34 18.84 -10.48
C VAL A 110 -8.39 19.17 -11.97
N ALA A 111 -9.57 19.22 -12.55
CA ALA A 111 -9.77 19.56 -13.96
C ALA A 111 -9.12 20.91 -14.29
N GLY A 112 -8.28 20.94 -15.32
CA GLY A 112 -7.55 22.13 -15.74
C GLY A 112 -6.38 22.56 -14.84
N ARG A 113 -6.13 21.87 -13.73
CA ARG A 113 -4.97 22.13 -12.87
C ARG A 113 -3.75 21.34 -13.37
N ILE A 114 -2.59 21.99 -13.37
CA ILE A 114 -1.30 21.37 -13.71
C ILE A 114 -0.37 21.55 -12.51
N GLY A 115 0.39 20.53 -12.16
CA GLY A 115 1.33 20.57 -11.06
C GLY A 115 0.90 19.75 -9.85
N VAL A 116 1.30 20.17 -8.66
CA VAL A 116 0.92 19.50 -7.41
C VAL A 116 -0.57 19.71 -7.15
N VAL A 117 -1.33 18.62 -7.10
CA VAL A 117 -2.79 18.67 -6.92
C VAL A 117 -3.23 18.18 -5.53
N ALA A 118 -2.44 17.34 -4.87
CA ALA A 118 -2.71 16.93 -3.49
C ALA A 118 -1.41 16.66 -2.72
N ARG A 119 -1.47 16.87 -1.41
CA ARG A 119 -0.44 16.48 -0.42
C ARG A 119 -1.10 15.69 0.68
N LEU A 120 -0.55 14.50 0.96
CA LEU A 120 -1.01 13.62 2.03
C LEU A 120 0.13 13.50 3.05
N PRO A 121 0.12 14.31 4.11
CA PRO A 121 1.24 14.38 5.04
C PRO A 121 1.37 13.14 5.91
N ASP A 122 0.27 12.42 6.10
CA ASP A 122 0.19 11.28 7.02
C ASP A 122 -0.50 10.10 6.33
N THR A 123 0.31 9.15 5.85
CA THR A 123 -0.16 7.88 5.30
C THR A 123 0.64 6.72 5.90
N PRO A 124 0.13 5.47 5.85
CA PRO A 124 0.85 4.30 6.35
C PRO A 124 2.23 4.07 5.72
N VAL A 125 2.50 4.68 4.57
CA VAL A 125 3.78 4.55 3.84
C VAL A 125 4.60 5.84 3.87
N GLY A 126 4.24 6.77 4.75
CA GLY A 126 4.82 8.10 4.86
C GLY A 126 4.12 9.15 4.00
N PRO A 127 4.64 10.37 3.95
CA PRO A 127 4.04 11.46 3.19
C PRO A 127 4.05 11.21 1.69
N LEU A 128 2.94 11.54 1.02
CA LEU A 128 2.78 11.43 -0.42
C LEU A 128 2.42 12.78 -1.06
N ALA A 129 2.80 12.95 -2.31
CA ALA A 129 2.34 14.03 -3.17
C ALA A 129 1.79 13.49 -4.48
N ALA A 130 0.67 14.08 -4.93
CA ALA A 130 0.07 13.80 -6.22
C ALA A 130 0.26 14.97 -7.18
N TYR A 131 0.58 14.66 -8.41
CA TYR A 131 0.86 15.61 -9.49
C TYR A 131 -0.06 15.31 -10.67
N HIS A 132 -0.64 16.35 -11.27
CA HIS A 132 -1.40 16.24 -12.51
C HIS A 132 -0.59 16.84 -13.65
N LEU A 133 -0.13 16.00 -14.55
CA LEU A 133 0.76 16.37 -15.66
C LEU A 133 0.31 15.71 -16.95
N GLY A 134 0.00 16.53 -17.96
CA GLY A 134 -0.37 16.02 -19.29
C GLY A 134 -1.61 15.11 -19.30
N GLY A 135 -2.56 15.32 -18.39
CA GLY A 135 -3.76 14.49 -18.23
C GLY A 135 -3.55 13.21 -17.40
N GLU A 136 -2.36 13.00 -16.86
CA GLU A 136 -2.00 11.85 -16.04
C GLU A 136 -1.78 12.25 -14.58
N ILE A 137 -2.22 11.40 -13.65
CA ILE A 137 -1.93 11.57 -12.23
C ILE A 137 -0.74 10.70 -11.85
N LEU A 138 0.29 11.34 -11.31
CA LEU A 138 1.49 10.69 -10.76
C LEU A 138 1.50 10.86 -9.26
N VAL A 139 1.87 9.82 -8.51
CA VAL A 139 1.98 9.87 -7.05
C VAL A 139 3.33 9.35 -6.62
N THR A 140 4.03 10.14 -5.80
CA THR A 140 5.34 9.77 -5.25
C THR A 140 5.41 9.97 -3.75
N ALA A 141 6.42 9.38 -3.12
CA ALA A 141 6.83 9.81 -1.79
C ALA A 141 7.17 11.31 -1.80
N ASP A 142 6.66 12.05 -0.83
CA ASP A 142 6.88 13.49 -0.68
C ASP A 142 8.03 13.80 0.30
N VAL A 143 9.07 12.97 0.24
CA VAL A 143 10.25 13.10 1.10
C VAL A 143 11.51 12.91 0.24
N CYS A 144 12.38 13.91 0.25
CA CYS A 144 13.68 13.79 -0.38
C CYS A 144 14.58 12.83 0.43
N PRO A 145 15.11 11.75 -0.17
CA PRO A 145 15.94 10.78 0.57
C PRO A 145 17.27 11.35 1.07
N HIS A 146 17.71 12.50 0.57
CA HIS A 146 18.92 13.17 1.04
C HIS A 146 18.79 13.73 2.47
N ALA A 147 17.76 14.54 2.74
CA ALA A 147 17.63 15.26 4.01
C ALA A 147 16.17 15.49 4.45
N GLY A 148 15.21 14.78 3.88
CA GLY A 148 13.81 14.79 4.34
C GLY A 148 12.95 15.97 3.90
N ALA A 149 13.43 16.84 3.00
CA ALA A 149 12.63 17.96 2.48
C ALA A 149 11.38 17.48 1.75
N ARG A 150 10.29 18.27 1.82
CA ARG A 150 9.08 18.03 1.04
C ARG A 150 9.34 18.31 -0.44
N LEU A 151 9.26 17.30 -1.29
CA LEU A 151 9.49 17.45 -2.72
C LEU A 151 8.39 18.27 -3.39
N SER A 152 7.15 18.18 -2.90
CA SER A 152 6.01 18.95 -3.41
C SER A 152 6.13 20.46 -3.21
N GLU A 153 7.07 20.93 -2.42
CA GLU A 153 7.40 22.35 -2.23
C GLU A 153 8.49 22.85 -3.19
N GLY A 154 9.07 21.93 -3.96
CA GLY A 154 10.14 22.22 -4.89
C GLY A 154 9.68 22.69 -6.26
N GLU A 155 10.62 22.93 -7.13
CA GLU A 155 10.38 23.35 -8.51
C GLU A 155 10.00 22.13 -9.36
N LEU A 156 8.82 22.18 -9.94
CA LEU A 156 8.32 21.17 -10.88
C LEU A 156 8.60 21.62 -12.32
N LEU A 157 9.18 20.73 -13.10
CA LEU A 157 9.37 20.87 -14.55
C LEU A 157 8.36 19.94 -15.26
N PRO A 158 7.17 20.43 -15.62
CA PRO A 158 6.07 19.59 -16.14
C PRO A 158 6.44 18.86 -17.42
N GLU A 159 7.16 19.51 -18.32
CA GLU A 159 7.53 18.99 -19.64
C GLU A 159 8.41 17.73 -19.55
N THR A 160 9.29 17.70 -18.55
CA THR A 160 10.20 16.58 -18.32
C THR A 160 9.75 15.67 -17.18
N ARG A 161 8.65 16.02 -16.49
CA ARG A 161 8.13 15.32 -15.32
C ARG A 161 9.16 15.19 -14.20
N VAL A 162 9.98 16.22 -14.00
CA VAL A 162 11.04 16.25 -13.00
C VAL A 162 10.67 17.20 -11.88
N ILE A 163 10.82 16.73 -10.63
CA ILE A 163 10.74 17.56 -9.43
C ILE A 163 12.15 17.85 -8.88
N THR A 164 12.39 19.10 -8.52
CA THR A 164 13.65 19.54 -7.90
C THR A 164 13.42 19.76 -6.42
N CYS A 165 14.20 19.10 -5.58
CA CYS A 165 14.14 19.28 -4.12
C CYS A 165 14.48 20.74 -3.75
N PRO A 166 13.66 21.40 -2.89
CA PRO A 166 13.82 22.83 -2.57
C PRO A 166 15.06 23.12 -1.73
N TRP A 167 15.60 22.12 -1.00
CA TRP A 167 16.72 22.37 -0.10
C TRP A 167 18.07 22.31 -0.80
N HIS A 168 18.36 21.21 -1.53
CA HIS A 168 19.71 20.99 -2.07
C HIS A 168 19.72 20.64 -3.57
N GLY A 169 18.59 20.81 -4.27
CA GLY A 169 18.53 20.70 -5.72
C GLY A 169 18.63 19.28 -6.27
N SER A 170 18.44 18.23 -5.46
CA SER A 170 18.28 16.87 -5.99
C SER A 170 17.08 16.81 -6.93
N ARG A 171 17.19 16.10 -8.05
CA ARG A 171 16.14 16.00 -9.07
C ARG A 171 15.71 14.56 -9.25
N PHE A 172 14.40 14.38 -9.36
CA PHE A 172 13.77 13.06 -9.50
C PHE A 172 12.74 13.06 -10.62
N ASN A 173 12.72 12.00 -11.39
CA ASN A 173 11.66 11.75 -12.37
C ASN A 173 10.40 11.25 -11.63
N LEU A 174 9.26 11.87 -11.86
CA LEU A 174 8.01 11.54 -11.19
C LEU A 174 7.35 10.27 -11.75
N THR A 175 7.73 9.83 -12.95
CA THR A 175 7.13 8.65 -13.59
C THR A 175 7.64 7.35 -12.96
N ASP A 176 8.95 7.27 -12.69
CA ASP A 176 9.60 6.06 -12.21
C ASP A 176 10.38 6.25 -10.90
N GLY A 177 10.47 7.48 -10.39
CA GLY A 177 11.18 7.82 -9.17
C GLY A 177 12.70 7.91 -9.31
N THR A 178 13.25 7.69 -10.50
CA THR A 178 14.70 7.69 -10.70
C THR A 178 15.31 9.03 -10.36
N ARG A 179 16.51 8.98 -9.75
CA ARG A 179 17.31 10.16 -9.49
C ARG A 179 17.93 10.66 -10.79
N VAL A 180 17.56 11.87 -11.18
CA VAL A 180 18.13 12.58 -12.34
C VAL A 180 19.41 13.33 -11.95
N ARG A 181 19.45 13.89 -10.70
CA ARG A 181 20.59 14.67 -10.18
C ARG A 181 20.65 14.57 -8.67
N GLY A 182 21.89 14.42 -8.12
CA GLY A 182 22.17 14.50 -6.67
C GLY A 182 22.01 15.91 -6.09
N PRO A 183 22.23 16.05 -4.75
CA PRO A 183 23.05 15.19 -3.90
C PRO A 183 22.41 13.93 -3.30
N ALA A 184 21.10 13.69 -3.44
CA ALA A 184 20.51 12.42 -3.01
C ALA A 184 21.19 11.24 -3.71
N ASP A 185 21.34 10.11 -3.01
CA ASP A 185 21.89 8.87 -3.58
C ASP A 185 20.79 7.92 -4.04
N ASP A 186 19.68 7.86 -3.31
CA ASP A 186 18.57 6.96 -3.57
C ASP A 186 17.48 7.58 -4.45
N PRO A 187 16.72 6.74 -5.21
CA PRO A 187 15.51 7.16 -5.90
C PRO A 187 14.38 7.45 -4.90
N ILE A 188 13.32 8.09 -5.37
CA ILE A 188 12.07 8.24 -4.62
C ILE A 188 11.08 7.13 -5.01
N ARG A 189 10.22 6.73 -4.07
CA ARG A 189 9.15 5.78 -4.36
C ARG A 189 8.06 6.43 -5.20
N THR A 190 7.60 5.70 -6.21
CA THR A 190 6.37 5.99 -6.97
C THR A 190 5.27 5.04 -6.55
N PHE A 191 4.03 5.44 -6.74
CA PHE A 191 2.86 4.66 -6.34
C PHE A 191 1.89 4.53 -7.50
N ARG A 192 1.31 3.35 -7.63
CA ARG A 192 0.33 3.09 -8.67
C ARG A 192 -0.96 3.86 -8.41
N VAL A 193 -1.44 4.53 -9.44
CA VAL A 193 -2.71 5.26 -9.42
C VAL A 193 -3.78 4.43 -10.14
N VAL A 194 -4.99 4.46 -9.60
CA VAL A 194 -6.18 3.85 -10.19
C VAL A 194 -7.27 4.91 -10.25
N VAL A 195 -7.90 5.06 -11.41
CA VAL A 195 -9.03 5.97 -11.60
C VAL A 195 -10.28 5.13 -11.88
N GLU A 196 -11.29 5.27 -11.02
CA GLU A 196 -12.56 4.55 -11.11
C GLU A 196 -13.72 5.54 -10.98
N ALA A 197 -14.60 5.60 -11.99
CA ALA A 197 -15.76 6.50 -12.00
C ALA A 197 -15.41 7.96 -11.62
N SER A 198 -14.31 8.49 -12.19
CA SER A 198 -13.71 9.80 -11.92
C SER A 198 -13.02 9.94 -10.54
N GLU A 199 -13.08 8.95 -9.67
CA GLU A 199 -12.37 8.96 -8.39
C GLU A 199 -10.95 8.44 -8.54
N VAL A 200 -10.00 9.15 -7.96
CA VAL A 200 -8.56 8.83 -8.01
C VAL A 200 -8.15 8.18 -6.70
N TYR A 201 -7.53 7.03 -6.82
CA TYR A 201 -6.98 6.27 -5.71
C TYR A 201 -5.48 6.03 -5.92
N VAL A 202 -4.72 6.06 -4.85
CA VAL A 202 -3.35 5.57 -4.81
C VAL A 202 -3.30 4.21 -4.13
N ARG A 203 -2.56 3.27 -4.73
CA ARG A 203 -2.29 1.97 -4.13
C ARG A 203 -1.08 2.07 -3.22
N LEU A 204 -1.23 1.55 -2.01
CA LEU A 204 -0.15 1.49 -1.03
C LEU A 204 0.54 0.12 -1.13
N ASP A 205 1.32 -0.10 -2.17
CA ASP A 205 2.17 -1.28 -2.23
C ASP A 205 3.21 -1.21 -1.11
N LEU A 206 3.15 -2.16 -0.18
CA LEU A 206 4.15 -2.26 0.88
C LEU A 206 5.55 -2.52 0.31
N PRO A 207 6.64 -2.10 1.00
CA PRO A 207 8.00 -2.31 0.53
C PRO A 207 8.26 -3.80 0.23
N GLY A 208 8.63 -4.12 -0.99
CA GLY A 208 8.92 -5.48 -1.45
C GLY A 208 8.16 -5.95 -2.70
N THR A 209 7.18 -5.20 -3.18
CA THR A 209 6.33 -5.57 -4.32
C THR A 209 6.64 -4.81 -5.61
N GLN A 210 7.88 -4.52 -5.91
CA GLN A 210 8.27 -4.16 -7.27
C GLN A 210 8.33 -5.45 -8.09
N GLY A 211 7.19 -5.84 -8.68
CA GLY A 211 7.19 -6.80 -9.77
C GLY A 211 7.97 -6.22 -10.96
N PRO A 212 8.62 -7.07 -11.77
CA PRO A 212 9.35 -6.60 -12.94
C PRO A 212 8.40 -5.81 -13.85
N LEU A 213 8.84 -4.65 -14.28
CA LEU A 213 8.21 -3.92 -15.37
C LEU A 213 8.15 -4.89 -16.55
N SER A 214 6.95 -5.43 -16.85
CA SER A 214 6.74 -6.21 -18.06
C SER A 214 6.88 -5.25 -19.24
N GLY A 215 8.11 -5.16 -19.74
CA GLY A 215 8.36 -4.62 -21.07
C GLY A 215 7.65 -5.51 -22.07
N THR A 216 6.62 -5.02 -22.68
CA THR A 216 6.08 -5.55 -23.92
C THR A 216 6.86 -4.94 -25.06
N SER A 217 7.51 -5.81 -25.80
CA SER A 217 8.11 -5.57 -27.12
C SER A 217 7.08 -5.06 -28.10
#